data_0338bb08a6f4361fbf51225b558931cb
#
_entry.id   0338bb08a6f4361fbf51225b558931cb
#
_cell.length_a   1.000
_cell.length_b   1.000
_cell.length_c   1.000
_cell.angle_alpha   90.00
_cell.angle_beta   90.00
_cell.angle_gamma   90.00
#
_symmetry.space_group_name_H-M   'P 1'
#
loop_
_entity.id
_entity.type
_entity.pdbx_description
1 polymer ?
#
loop_
_entity_poly.entity_id
_entity_poly.type
_entity_poly.pdbx_seq_one_letter_code
_entity_poly.pdbx_strand_id
1 'polypeptide(L)'
;KVSAEYESFAISGFRLDPPPPKPPALALAALRPGMVRLAASLADGAITNWLAPSDVPAVRAVAGPDCELIARLFVCPTADADLARQIGRRLITAYLTVPVYAAFHVWLGRGEVLRPMQDAWAAGDRKGALAAIPDHVVDELLVHGRPDECRQRVEQYRASGLDTPVLMVVPTPGVDEAEAVRQLAPA
;
A
#
# COMPACT_ATOMS: atom_id res chain seq x y z
N LYS A 1 -33.76 -3.57 11.45
CA LYS A 1 -34.20 -2.30 10.87
C LYS A 1 -33.53 -1.18 11.63
N VAL A 2 -32.73 -0.36 10.93
CA VAL A 2 -31.94 0.72 11.53
C VAL A 2 -32.46 2.06 11.03
N SER A 3 -32.63 3.00 11.95
CA SER A 3 -32.83 4.43 11.66
C SER A 3 -31.89 5.21 12.55
N ALA A 4 -31.07 6.07 11.96
CA ALA A 4 -30.10 6.89 12.67
C ALA A 4 -29.87 8.21 11.93
N GLU A 5 -29.64 9.26 12.66
CA GLU A 5 -29.24 10.56 12.14
C GLU A 5 -27.77 10.82 12.48
N TYR A 6 -26.99 11.26 11.49
CA TYR A 6 -25.58 11.63 11.60
C TYR A 6 -25.42 13.06 11.09
N GLU A 7 -24.34 13.70 11.42
CA GLU A 7 -24.05 15.09 11.01
C GLU A 7 -24.12 15.29 9.48
N SER A 8 -23.69 14.31 8.69
CA SER A 8 -23.58 14.40 7.23
C SER A 8 -24.63 13.61 6.46
N PHE A 9 -25.39 12.71 7.09
CA PHE A 9 -26.43 11.90 6.44
C PHE A 9 -27.38 11.30 7.46
N ALA A 10 -28.54 10.80 6.97
CA ALA A 10 -29.51 10.06 7.78
C ALA A 10 -29.83 8.70 7.14
N ILE A 11 -30.07 7.71 7.98
CA ILE A 11 -30.56 6.39 7.56
C ILE A 11 -31.97 6.23 8.09
N SER A 12 -32.91 5.87 7.22
CA SER A 12 -34.31 5.64 7.62
C SER A 12 -34.75 4.24 7.23
N GLY A 13 -35.08 3.44 8.25
CA GLY A 13 -35.69 2.13 8.07
C GLY A 13 -34.87 1.08 7.32
N PHE A 14 -33.53 1.25 7.23
CA PHE A 14 -32.65 0.28 6.57
C PHE A 14 -32.79 -1.11 7.21
N ARG A 15 -32.83 -2.14 6.36
CA ARG A 15 -32.80 -3.54 6.76
C ARG A 15 -31.96 -4.32 5.77
N LEU A 16 -31.02 -5.09 6.28
CA LEU A 16 -30.30 -6.09 5.49
C LEU A 16 -31.12 -7.40 5.49
N ASP A 17 -31.44 -7.91 4.30
CA ASP A 17 -32.28 -9.11 4.16
C ASP A 17 -31.79 -9.99 3.00
N PRO A 18 -31.35 -11.24 3.24
CA PRO A 18 -31.14 -11.83 4.57
C PRO A 18 -29.92 -11.21 5.29
N PRO A 19 -29.95 -11.11 6.62
CA PRO A 19 -28.77 -10.71 7.36
C PRO A 19 -27.70 -11.82 7.27
N PRO A 20 -26.41 -11.48 7.20
CA PRO A 20 -25.37 -12.48 7.26
C PRO A 20 -25.37 -13.20 8.63
N PRO A 21 -25.04 -14.50 8.66
CA PRO A 21 -25.03 -15.28 9.90
C PRO A 21 -24.00 -14.77 10.92
N LYS A 22 -22.94 -14.11 10.43
CA LYS A 22 -21.96 -13.37 11.22
C LYS A 22 -21.72 -12.03 10.56
N PRO A 23 -21.52 -10.94 11.33
CA PRO A 23 -21.05 -9.68 10.78
C PRO A 23 -19.74 -9.91 9.98
N PRO A 24 -19.57 -9.29 8.81
CA PRO A 24 -18.28 -9.30 8.12
C PRO A 24 -17.24 -8.54 8.93
N ALA A 25 -15.99 -8.97 8.85
CA ALA A 25 -14.87 -8.17 9.34
C ALA A 25 -14.77 -6.86 8.55
N LEU A 26 -14.45 -5.78 9.24
CA LEU A 26 -14.30 -4.45 8.67
C LEU A 26 -12.84 -4.03 8.70
N ALA A 27 -12.33 -3.55 7.59
CA ALA A 27 -11.01 -2.95 7.54
C ALA A 27 -11.11 -1.52 6.99
N LEU A 28 -10.41 -0.58 7.62
CA LEU A 28 -10.39 0.82 7.22
C LEU A 28 -9.09 1.15 6.47
N ALA A 29 -9.22 1.90 5.36
CA ALA A 29 -8.07 2.45 4.66
C ALA A 29 -7.35 3.49 5.55
N ALA A 30 -6.09 3.26 5.84
CA ALA A 30 -5.32 4.05 6.78
C ALA A 30 -3.85 4.17 6.35
N LEU A 31 -3.33 5.40 6.26
CA LEU A 31 -1.93 5.66 5.93
C LEU A 31 -1.17 6.23 7.13
N ARG A 32 -1.62 7.34 7.70
CA ARG A 32 -0.93 8.07 8.76
C ARG A 32 -1.41 7.66 10.16
N PRO A 33 -0.62 7.93 11.21
CA PRO A 33 -0.91 7.49 12.58
C PRO A 33 -2.33 7.78 13.07
N GLY A 34 -2.92 8.92 12.70
CA GLY A 34 -4.30 9.25 13.09
C GLY A 34 -5.33 8.26 12.53
N MET A 35 -5.24 7.94 11.24
CA MET A 35 -6.13 6.97 10.60
C MET A 35 -5.85 5.54 11.03
N VAL A 36 -4.58 5.18 11.23
CA VAL A 36 -4.21 3.84 11.73
C VAL A 36 -4.77 3.62 13.15
N ARG A 37 -4.66 4.61 14.04
CA ARG A 37 -5.28 4.55 15.38
C ARG A 37 -6.81 4.46 15.30
N LEU A 38 -7.43 5.23 14.39
CA LEU A 38 -8.88 5.16 14.19
C LEU A 38 -9.31 3.77 13.72
N ALA A 39 -8.60 3.19 12.74
CA ALA A 39 -8.86 1.82 12.27
C ALA A 39 -8.74 0.82 13.42
N ALA A 40 -7.67 0.89 14.20
CA ALA A 40 -7.44 0.01 15.35
C ALA A 40 -8.52 0.15 16.45
N SER A 41 -9.19 1.30 16.55
CA SER A 41 -10.24 1.51 17.57
C SER A 41 -11.66 1.17 17.11
N LEU A 42 -11.93 1.14 15.81
CA LEU A 42 -13.29 1.05 15.27
C LEU A 42 -13.50 -0.13 14.28
N ALA A 43 -12.43 -0.79 13.87
CA ALA A 43 -12.47 -1.84 12.86
C ALA A 43 -11.61 -3.04 13.27
N ASP A 44 -11.76 -4.13 12.54
CA ASP A 44 -10.95 -5.35 12.75
C ASP A 44 -9.56 -5.23 12.13
N GLY A 45 -9.38 -4.32 11.15
CA GLY A 45 -8.11 -4.14 10.46
C GLY A 45 -7.88 -2.75 9.86
N ALA A 46 -6.61 -2.47 9.56
CA ALA A 46 -6.13 -1.28 8.87
C ALA A 46 -5.51 -1.68 7.54
N ILE A 47 -6.01 -1.11 6.43
CA ILE A 47 -5.44 -1.32 5.09
C ILE A 47 -4.52 -0.15 4.76
N THR A 48 -3.23 -0.42 4.64
CA THR A 48 -2.23 0.55 4.22
C THR A 48 -1.70 0.26 2.81
N ASN A 49 -0.82 1.11 2.31
CA ASN A 49 -0.32 1.05 0.95
C ASN A 49 1.03 1.76 0.84
N TRP A 50 1.87 1.40 -0.14
CA TRP A 50 3.15 2.06 -0.41
C TRP A 50 4.07 2.14 0.81
N LEU A 51 4.43 1.01 1.38
CA LEU A 51 5.43 0.92 2.46
C LEU A 51 6.47 -0.15 2.12
N ALA A 52 7.66 -0.03 2.70
CA ALA A 52 8.70 -1.05 2.65
C ALA A 52 8.58 -2.02 3.85
N PRO A 53 9.21 -3.19 3.83
CA PRO A 53 9.26 -4.07 5.01
C PRO A 53 9.79 -3.36 6.26
N SER A 54 10.77 -2.46 6.10
CA SER A 54 11.32 -1.66 7.19
C SER A 54 10.34 -0.67 7.83
N ASP A 55 9.25 -0.31 7.14
CA ASP A 55 8.22 0.62 7.63
C ASP A 55 7.16 -0.10 8.48
N VAL A 56 6.96 -1.40 8.23
CA VAL A 56 5.91 -2.19 8.88
C VAL A 56 5.95 -2.08 10.41
N PRO A 57 7.11 -2.16 11.08
CA PRO A 57 7.16 -2.03 12.54
C PRO A 57 6.64 -0.68 13.05
N ALA A 58 6.88 0.42 12.33
CA ALA A 58 6.38 1.74 12.70
C ALA A 58 4.85 1.82 12.60
N VAL A 59 4.26 1.23 11.55
CA VAL A 59 2.81 1.15 11.38
C VAL A 59 2.19 0.20 12.41
N ARG A 60 2.80 -0.96 12.64
CA ARG A 60 2.38 -1.94 13.66
C ARG A 60 2.37 -1.35 15.07
N ALA A 61 3.38 -0.55 15.41
CA ALA A 61 3.44 0.12 16.71
C ALA A 61 2.25 1.07 16.95
N VAL A 62 1.67 1.64 15.87
CA VAL A 62 0.49 2.51 15.95
C VAL A 62 -0.81 1.72 15.93
N ALA A 63 -0.88 0.64 15.13
CA ALA A 63 -2.06 -0.23 15.01
C ALA A 63 -2.31 -1.09 16.27
N GLY A 64 -1.25 -1.45 16.97
CA GLY A 64 -1.34 -2.40 18.09
C GLY A 64 -1.41 -3.85 17.62
N PRO A 65 -1.37 -4.82 18.55
CA PRO A 65 -1.30 -6.24 18.21
C PRO A 65 -2.63 -6.83 17.71
N ASP A 66 -3.77 -6.28 18.12
CA ASP A 66 -5.10 -6.85 17.88
C ASP A 66 -5.72 -6.36 16.55
N CYS A 67 -5.18 -5.33 15.91
CA CYS A 67 -5.65 -4.81 14.63
C CYS A 67 -4.96 -5.57 13.48
N GLU A 68 -5.73 -6.20 12.60
CA GLU A 68 -5.16 -6.81 11.39
C GLU A 68 -4.50 -5.76 10.51
N LEU A 69 -3.19 -5.89 10.28
CA LEU A 69 -2.46 -4.99 9.40
C LEU A 69 -2.39 -5.57 7.99
N ILE A 70 -3.10 -4.93 7.09
CA ILE A 70 -3.22 -5.30 5.68
C ILE A 70 -2.44 -4.29 4.85
N ALA A 71 -1.66 -4.73 3.88
CA ALA A 71 -0.99 -3.81 2.96
C ALA A 71 -1.08 -4.27 1.51
N ARG A 72 -1.41 -3.32 0.62
CA ARG A 72 -1.28 -3.55 -0.81
C ARG A 72 0.17 -3.35 -1.22
N LEU A 73 0.75 -4.41 -1.77
CA LEU A 73 2.12 -4.45 -2.29
C LEU A 73 2.10 -4.46 -3.82
N PHE A 74 2.82 -3.53 -4.45
CA PHE A 74 2.99 -3.52 -5.89
C PHE A 74 4.09 -4.50 -6.27
N VAL A 75 3.78 -5.43 -7.16
CA VAL A 75 4.69 -6.50 -7.58
C VAL A 75 4.91 -6.45 -9.08
N CYS A 76 6.16 -6.32 -9.50
CA CYS A 76 6.61 -6.33 -10.88
C CYS A 76 7.51 -7.56 -11.10
N PRO A 77 6.96 -8.73 -11.48
CA PRO A 77 7.69 -10.00 -11.52
C PRO A 77 8.55 -10.08 -12.80
N THR A 78 9.64 -9.31 -12.83
CA THR A 78 10.62 -9.30 -13.92
C THR A 78 12.05 -9.29 -13.39
N ALA A 79 12.94 -10.06 -14.02
CA ALA A 79 14.37 -10.04 -13.73
C ALA A 79 15.09 -8.78 -14.29
N ASP A 80 14.42 -8.02 -15.16
CA ASP A 80 14.92 -6.75 -15.70
C ASP A 80 14.71 -5.64 -14.65
N ALA A 81 15.74 -5.36 -13.87
CA ALA A 81 15.73 -4.35 -12.82
C ALA A 81 15.52 -2.93 -13.37
N ASP A 82 16.06 -2.62 -14.55
CA ASP A 82 15.93 -1.29 -15.15
C ASP A 82 14.48 -1.04 -15.61
N LEU A 83 13.84 -2.06 -16.20
CA LEU A 83 12.41 -2.02 -16.53
C LEU A 83 11.57 -1.86 -15.27
N ALA A 84 11.83 -2.64 -14.23
CA ALA A 84 11.12 -2.55 -12.95
C ALA A 84 11.24 -1.15 -12.32
N ARG A 85 12.45 -0.59 -12.30
CA ARG A 85 12.70 0.77 -11.79
C ARG A 85 12.01 1.85 -12.63
N GLN A 86 11.99 1.69 -13.96
CA GLN A 86 11.27 2.61 -14.82
C GLN A 86 9.75 2.60 -14.53
N ILE A 87 9.16 1.41 -14.38
CA ILE A 87 7.74 1.23 -14.00
C ILE A 87 7.50 1.81 -12.60
N GLY A 88 8.36 1.47 -11.64
CA GLY A 88 8.26 1.92 -10.25
C GLY A 88 8.31 3.43 -10.11
N ARG A 89 9.20 4.13 -10.83
CA ARG A 89 9.24 5.60 -10.82
C ARG A 89 7.93 6.21 -11.28
N ARG A 90 7.28 5.66 -12.30
CA ARG A 90 5.98 6.15 -12.79
C ARG A 90 4.89 5.96 -11.72
N LEU A 91 4.85 4.80 -11.10
CA LEU A 91 3.88 4.50 -10.04
C LEU A 91 4.12 5.36 -8.80
N ILE A 92 5.36 5.44 -8.32
CA ILE A 92 5.74 6.27 -7.18
C ILE A 92 5.36 7.73 -7.43
N THR A 93 5.70 8.28 -8.60
CA THR A 93 5.33 9.66 -8.93
C THR A 93 3.82 9.85 -8.93
N ALA A 94 3.05 8.92 -9.51
CA ALA A 94 1.59 9.02 -9.58
C ALA A 94 0.92 9.04 -8.19
N TYR A 95 1.50 8.33 -7.22
CA TYR A 95 0.93 8.24 -5.87
C TYR A 95 1.55 9.28 -4.91
N LEU A 96 2.88 9.36 -4.85
CA LEU A 96 3.57 10.09 -3.79
C LEU A 96 3.62 11.62 -4.01
N THR A 97 3.13 12.10 -5.13
CA THR A 97 2.83 13.52 -5.35
C THR A 97 1.49 13.95 -4.74
N VAL A 98 0.61 12.99 -4.40
CA VAL A 98 -0.65 13.28 -3.70
C VAL A 98 -0.36 13.60 -2.23
N PRO A 99 -0.91 14.69 -1.66
CA PRO A 99 -0.51 15.19 -0.33
C PRO A 99 -0.62 14.17 0.80
N VAL A 100 -1.62 13.27 0.78
CA VAL A 100 -1.80 12.26 1.82
C VAL A 100 -0.69 11.20 1.80
N TYR A 101 -0.23 10.80 0.62
CA TYR A 101 0.90 9.88 0.47
C TYR A 101 2.24 10.57 0.74
N ALA A 102 2.41 11.81 0.28
CA ALA A 102 3.59 12.61 0.61
C ALA A 102 3.79 12.71 2.13
N ALA A 103 2.74 13.08 2.86
CA ALA A 103 2.78 13.16 4.32
C ALA A 103 2.99 11.79 5.00
N PHE A 104 2.53 10.70 4.40
CA PHE A 104 2.80 9.35 4.88
C PHE A 104 4.29 9.01 4.77
N HIS A 105 4.92 9.30 3.62
CA HIS A 105 6.34 9.06 3.43
C HIS A 105 7.25 10.02 4.22
N VAL A 106 6.79 11.24 4.52
CA VAL A 106 7.48 12.10 5.50
C VAL A 106 7.50 11.44 6.88
N TRP A 107 6.38 10.89 7.33
CA TRP A 107 6.30 10.16 8.59
C TRP A 107 7.18 8.91 8.61
N LEU A 108 7.30 8.21 7.48
CA LEU A 108 8.18 7.03 7.31
C LEU A 108 9.65 7.39 7.05
N GLY A 109 10.03 8.67 7.14
CA GLY A 109 11.42 9.13 7.03
C GLY A 109 11.92 9.41 5.61
N ARG A 110 11.05 9.37 4.58
CA ARG A 110 11.45 9.59 3.18
C ARG A 110 11.21 11.02 2.68
N GLY A 111 10.92 11.97 3.59
CA GLY A 111 10.63 13.35 3.20
C GLY A 111 11.75 14.01 2.39
N GLU A 112 13.00 13.89 2.87
CA GLU A 112 14.16 14.50 2.23
C GLU A 112 14.48 13.88 0.86
N VAL A 113 14.51 12.55 0.76
CA VAL A 113 14.87 11.84 -0.46
C VAL A 113 13.82 12.00 -1.57
N LEU A 114 12.55 12.24 -1.20
CA LEU A 114 11.46 12.45 -2.16
C LEU A 114 11.18 13.92 -2.48
N ARG A 115 11.78 14.85 -1.75
CA ARG A 115 11.60 16.30 -1.98
C ARG A 115 11.92 16.73 -3.42
N PRO A 116 13.05 16.33 -4.04
CA PRO A 116 13.36 16.72 -5.41
C PRO A 116 12.29 16.29 -6.42
N MET A 117 11.69 15.10 -6.22
CA MET A 117 10.58 14.62 -7.04
C MET A 117 9.34 15.49 -6.90
N GLN A 118 9.00 15.86 -5.65
CA GLN A 118 7.84 16.70 -5.35
C GLN A 118 8.00 18.11 -5.89
N ASP A 119 9.18 18.70 -5.75
CA ASP A 119 9.50 20.05 -6.25
C ASP A 119 9.43 20.10 -7.79
N ALA A 120 10.04 19.14 -8.47
CA ALA A 120 9.96 19.01 -9.93
C ALA A 120 8.51 18.84 -10.41
N TRP A 121 7.74 18.00 -9.71
CA TRP A 121 6.32 17.80 -10.02
C TRP A 121 5.50 19.08 -9.86
N ALA A 122 5.69 19.82 -8.77
CA ALA A 122 5.04 21.09 -8.50
C ALA A 122 5.41 22.16 -9.55
N ALA A 123 6.65 22.15 -10.03
CA ALA A 123 7.12 23.01 -11.12
C ALA A 123 6.62 22.59 -12.52
N GLY A 124 5.88 21.48 -12.65
CA GLY A 124 5.40 20.96 -13.94
C GLY A 124 6.42 20.11 -14.71
N ASP A 125 7.62 19.93 -14.19
CA ASP A 125 8.65 19.09 -14.80
C ASP A 125 8.39 17.61 -14.51
N ARG A 126 7.58 16.99 -15.36
CA ARG A 126 7.20 15.58 -15.24
C ARG A 126 8.38 14.62 -15.45
N LYS A 127 9.30 14.96 -16.34
CA LYS A 127 10.50 14.14 -16.61
C LYS A 127 11.51 14.26 -15.47
N GLY A 128 11.75 15.46 -14.99
CA GLY A 128 12.61 15.70 -13.82
C GLY A 128 12.08 15.02 -12.56
N ALA A 129 10.77 15.04 -12.34
CA ALA A 129 10.17 14.34 -11.20
C ALA A 129 10.43 12.82 -11.23
N LEU A 130 10.26 12.17 -12.38
CA LEU A 130 10.61 10.74 -12.52
C LEU A 130 12.10 10.48 -12.30
N ALA A 131 12.96 11.31 -12.88
CA ALA A 131 14.41 11.16 -12.79
C ALA A 131 14.96 11.42 -11.38
N ALA A 132 14.26 12.23 -10.58
CA ALA A 132 14.65 12.57 -9.23
C ALA A 132 14.43 11.44 -8.19
N ILE A 133 13.73 10.35 -8.55
CA ILE A 133 13.53 9.21 -7.64
C ILE A 133 14.73 8.28 -7.73
N PRO A 134 15.54 8.11 -6.65
CA PRO A 134 16.68 7.20 -6.65
C PRO A 134 16.26 5.73 -6.79
N ASP A 135 17.13 4.90 -7.35
CA ASP A 135 16.89 3.46 -7.54
C ASP A 135 16.52 2.75 -6.23
N HIS A 136 17.27 3.04 -5.16
CA HIS A 136 17.02 2.39 -3.87
C HIS A 136 15.61 2.65 -3.32
N VAL A 137 15.02 3.83 -3.57
CA VAL A 137 13.64 4.13 -3.17
C VAL A 137 12.65 3.26 -3.95
N VAL A 138 12.92 3.03 -5.24
CA VAL A 138 12.08 2.12 -6.03
C VAL A 138 12.24 0.69 -5.52
N ASP A 139 13.48 0.24 -5.29
CA ASP A 139 13.80 -1.12 -4.83
C ASP A 139 13.24 -1.39 -3.42
N GLU A 140 13.06 -0.34 -2.60
CA GLU A 140 12.40 -0.46 -1.29
C GLU A 140 10.87 -0.63 -1.42
N LEU A 141 10.23 0.13 -2.31
CA LEU A 141 8.78 0.31 -2.35
C LEU A 141 8.08 -0.57 -3.39
N LEU A 142 8.80 -1.06 -4.40
CA LEU A 142 8.28 -1.98 -5.41
C LEU A 142 8.89 -3.37 -5.22
N VAL A 143 8.07 -4.38 -5.06
CA VAL A 143 8.52 -5.76 -5.08
C VAL A 143 8.83 -6.13 -6.53
N HIS A 144 10.08 -6.43 -6.85
CA HIS A 144 10.47 -6.84 -8.21
C HIS A 144 11.56 -7.92 -8.18
N GLY A 145 11.77 -8.56 -9.32
CA GLY A 145 12.68 -9.69 -9.48
C GLY A 145 11.97 -10.89 -10.08
N ARG A 146 12.63 -12.03 -10.12
CA ARG A 146 11.98 -13.31 -10.49
C ARG A 146 10.89 -13.66 -9.47
N PRO A 147 9.91 -14.50 -9.83
CA PRO A 147 8.81 -14.84 -8.94
C PRO A 147 9.24 -15.37 -7.56
N ASP A 148 10.33 -16.14 -7.49
CA ASP A 148 10.91 -16.62 -6.23
C ASP A 148 11.48 -15.49 -5.36
N GLU A 149 12.15 -14.52 -5.98
CA GLU A 149 12.65 -13.32 -5.30
C GLU A 149 11.50 -12.43 -4.80
N CYS A 150 10.44 -12.28 -5.62
CA CYS A 150 9.24 -11.58 -5.20
C CYS A 150 8.57 -12.25 -3.99
N ARG A 151 8.43 -13.58 -3.97
CA ARG A 151 7.90 -14.31 -2.80
C ARG A 151 8.76 -14.09 -1.57
N GLN A 152 10.09 -14.19 -1.68
CA GLN A 152 11.00 -13.91 -0.57
C GLN A 152 10.83 -12.49 -0.02
N ARG A 153 10.61 -11.51 -0.90
CA ARG A 153 10.36 -10.12 -0.48
C ARG A 153 9.02 -9.98 0.25
N VAL A 154 7.98 -10.68 -0.20
CA VAL A 154 6.67 -10.73 0.50
C VAL A 154 6.81 -11.33 1.90
N GLU A 155 7.62 -12.39 2.06
CA GLU A 155 7.90 -12.98 3.38
C GLU A 155 8.65 -12.01 4.31
N GLN A 156 9.48 -11.11 3.78
CA GLN A 156 10.10 -10.06 4.59
C GLN A 156 9.06 -9.10 5.19
N TYR A 157 7.98 -8.76 4.45
CA TYR A 157 6.88 -7.97 5.00
C TYR A 157 6.17 -8.72 6.12
N ARG A 158 5.90 -10.02 5.96
CA ARG A 158 5.29 -10.86 7.02
C ARG A 158 6.19 -10.92 8.25
N ALA A 159 7.47 -11.20 8.06
CA ALA A 159 8.45 -11.24 9.14
C ALA A 159 8.59 -9.90 9.88
N SER A 160 8.29 -8.78 9.22
CA SER A 160 8.28 -7.44 9.82
C SER A 160 6.98 -7.10 10.55
N GLY A 161 5.98 -8.00 10.56
CA GLY A 161 4.72 -7.82 11.30
C GLY A 161 3.50 -7.44 10.46
N LEU A 162 3.55 -7.63 9.13
CA LEU A 162 2.38 -7.53 8.26
C LEU A 162 1.57 -8.83 8.30
N ASP A 163 0.29 -8.75 8.63
CA ASP A 163 -0.57 -9.95 8.71
C ASP A 163 -1.02 -10.39 7.31
N THR A 164 -1.55 -9.47 6.52
CA THR A 164 -2.15 -9.78 5.22
C THR A 164 -1.52 -8.94 4.09
N PRO A 165 -0.55 -9.48 3.33
CA PRO A 165 -0.09 -8.86 2.09
C PRO A 165 -1.12 -9.05 0.97
N VAL A 166 -1.52 -7.98 0.31
CA VAL A 166 -2.39 -7.98 -0.87
C VAL A 166 -1.54 -7.64 -2.09
N LEU A 167 -1.25 -8.62 -2.93
CA LEU A 167 -0.37 -8.44 -4.08
C LEU A 167 -1.12 -7.81 -5.24
N MET A 168 -0.63 -6.67 -5.72
CA MET A 168 -1.05 -6.05 -6.95
C MET A 168 0.02 -6.28 -8.00
N VAL A 169 -0.21 -7.26 -8.87
CA VAL A 169 0.69 -7.51 -10.02
C VAL A 169 0.58 -6.34 -10.97
N VAL A 170 1.71 -5.71 -11.23
CA VAL A 170 1.78 -4.55 -12.13
C VAL A 170 1.92 -5.05 -13.57
N PRO A 171 1.11 -4.55 -14.52
CA PRO A 171 1.26 -4.88 -15.93
C PRO A 171 2.70 -4.63 -16.40
N THR A 172 3.36 -5.68 -16.85
CA THR A 172 4.78 -5.67 -17.19
C THR A 172 4.96 -6.26 -18.61
N PRO A 173 5.62 -5.57 -19.54
CA PRO A 173 5.86 -6.10 -20.88
C PRO A 173 6.50 -7.49 -20.84
N GLY A 174 5.93 -8.43 -21.58
CA GLY A 174 6.41 -9.81 -21.67
C GLY A 174 6.04 -10.71 -20.49
N VAL A 175 5.27 -10.24 -19.53
CA VAL A 175 4.78 -11.03 -18.40
C VAL A 175 3.29 -11.34 -18.60
N ASP A 176 2.92 -12.61 -18.53
CA ASP A 176 1.52 -13.04 -18.46
C ASP A 176 1.03 -12.85 -17.01
N GLU A 177 0.01 -12.00 -16.83
CA GLU A 177 -0.50 -11.64 -15.50
C GLU A 177 -1.11 -12.84 -14.76
N ALA A 178 -1.82 -13.73 -15.48
CA ALA A 178 -2.44 -14.89 -14.87
C ALA A 178 -1.39 -15.92 -14.41
N GLU A 179 -0.31 -16.08 -15.17
CA GLU A 179 0.82 -16.91 -14.80
C GLU A 179 1.59 -16.29 -13.63
N ALA A 180 1.82 -14.99 -13.66
CA ALA A 180 2.45 -14.28 -12.56
C ALA A 180 1.67 -14.44 -11.24
N VAL A 181 0.36 -14.34 -11.27
CA VAL A 181 -0.49 -14.59 -10.08
C VAL A 181 -0.32 -16.01 -9.57
N ARG A 182 -0.32 -17.02 -10.45
CA ARG A 182 -0.08 -18.42 -10.05
C ARG A 182 1.30 -18.62 -9.42
N GLN A 183 2.33 -18.02 -10.01
CA GLN A 183 3.71 -18.13 -9.51
C GLN A 183 3.95 -17.39 -8.20
N LEU A 184 3.18 -16.33 -7.92
CA LEU A 184 3.27 -15.55 -6.69
C LEU A 184 2.36 -16.10 -5.58
N ALA A 185 1.46 -17.03 -5.89
CA ALA A 185 0.60 -17.67 -4.89
C ALA A 185 1.44 -18.38 -3.81
N PRO A 186 0.99 -18.40 -2.55
CA PRO A 186 1.60 -19.21 -1.51
C PRO A 186 1.61 -20.69 -1.90
N ALA A 187 2.66 -21.40 -1.53
CA ALA A 187 2.76 -22.85 -1.73
C ALA A 187 1.76 -23.62 -0.85
#